data_e69e8d65bc191104a396988ab94972ec
#
_entry.id   e69e8d65bc191104a396988ab94972ec
#
_cell.length_a   1.000
_cell.length_b   1.000
_cell.length_c   1.000
_cell.angle_alpha   90.00
_cell.angle_beta   90.00
_cell.angle_gamma   90.00
#
_symmetry.space_group_name_H-M   'P 1'
#
loop_
_entity.id
_entity.type
_entity.pdbx_description
1 polymer ?
#
loop_
_entity_poly.entity_id
_entity_poly.type
_entity_poly.pdbx_seq_one_letter_code
_entity_poly.pdbx_strand_id
1 'polypeptide(L)'
;MSFTDLREFVGHLEKLGRLRRVAAPVSRDLEITEITDRVSKGPPAANVALLFERVEGFDMPVLVNAFGAPDRMAAALGVRHLDELGERVAKLLDLKLPGTFAERWAKLGTLVDLVKAGPKRVTGAPCQEVVETTSPSLSALPALRCWPADAGRYITLPCVFTRDPLTGQRNVGMYRLQIFDDQTLGMHWQTHKGSAEHHRIAEEIGRPEPHRASLGPPSVQAGPEGPATTNPATMPVAIALGGDPAMIYAASAPLPPGVDEVIFAGWLRGRGVELTRCVTSDLEVPAQAEIVLEGYVDARERRREGPFGDHTGYYSLARDYPVFHLTAVTRRARPIYPTTIVGRPPQEDYWLGKATERLFLPIIRLLLPEVVDMNMPAEGVFHNLVIVSIKKRYPGHARKVMSALWGMGLLMLAKTIVVVSEHVNVHDLSEVAWRATGNIDPRRDLMIIEGPMDDLDHAALRHRFGGKLGVDATEKSALDDVVQPWPDEIAMTDEIRERVTRRWKDYGL
;
A
#
# COMPACT_ATOMS: atom_id res chain seq x y z
N MET A 1 -18.26 -0.80 -9.49
CA MET A 1 -19.17 -1.06 -8.35
C MET A 1 -18.45 -0.63 -7.11
N SER A 2 -19.06 0.07 -6.16
CA SER A 2 -18.39 0.48 -4.92
C SER A 2 -19.15 -0.12 -3.74
N PHE A 3 -18.42 -0.55 -2.71
CA PHE A 3 -18.98 -1.19 -1.53
C PHE A 3 -19.21 -0.17 -0.42
N THR A 4 -20.18 -0.42 0.44
CA THR A 4 -20.43 0.41 1.61
C THR A 4 -19.49 0.04 2.74
N ASP A 5 -19.27 -1.26 2.93
CA ASP A 5 -18.43 -1.81 3.99
C ASP A 5 -17.77 -3.14 3.58
N LEU A 6 -17.03 -3.72 4.51
CA LEU A 6 -16.35 -4.99 4.32
C LEU A 6 -17.32 -6.16 4.08
N ARG A 7 -18.52 -6.11 4.68
CA ARG A 7 -19.52 -7.21 4.58
C ARG A 7 -20.13 -7.28 3.18
N GLU A 8 -20.42 -6.13 2.59
CA GLU A 8 -20.88 -6.07 1.20
C GLU A 8 -19.81 -6.60 0.25
N PHE A 9 -18.53 -6.27 0.50
CA PHE A 9 -17.41 -6.80 -0.27
C PHE A 9 -17.26 -8.32 -0.10
N VAL A 10 -17.29 -8.83 1.12
CA VAL A 10 -17.27 -10.27 1.43
C VAL A 10 -18.42 -11.00 0.70
N GLY A 11 -19.63 -10.48 0.78
CA GLY A 11 -20.79 -11.05 0.08
C GLY A 11 -20.66 -11.01 -1.45
N HIS A 12 -19.97 -9.99 -2.00
CA HIS A 12 -19.65 -9.93 -3.41
C HIS A 12 -18.63 -11.01 -3.81
N LEU A 13 -17.55 -11.16 -3.06
CA LEU A 13 -16.55 -12.19 -3.31
C LEU A 13 -17.14 -13.61 -3.22
N GLU A 14 -18.06 -13.82 -2.28
CA GLU A 14 -18.76 -15.10 -2.12
C GLU A 14 -19.63 -15.41 -3.36
N LYS A 15 -20.41 -14.44 -3.85
CA LYS A 15 -21.22 -14.57 -5.08
C LYS A 15 -20.38 -14.88 -6.32
N LEU A 16 -19.14 -14.38 -6.38
CA LEU A 16 -18.21 -14.64 -7.47
C LEU A 16 -17.45 -15.97 -7.30
N GLY A 17 -17.64 -16.71 -6.20
CA GLY A 17 -16.86 -17.90 -5.89
C GLY A 17 -15.40 -17.59 -5.54
N ARG A 18 -15.11 -16.34 -5.15
CA ARG A 18 -13.78 -15.85 -4.80
C ARG A 18 -13.54 -15.78 -3.28
N LEU A 19 -14.44 -16.35 -2.49
CA LEU A 19 -14.32 -16.50 -1.04
C LEU A 19 -14.64 -17.92 -0.64
N ARG A 20 -13.85 -18.46 0.30
CA ARG A 20 -14.08 -19.74 0.95
C ARG A 20 -14.33 -19.53 2.43
N ARG A 21 -15.48 -20.04 2.95
CA ARG A 21 -15.72 -20.15 4.39
C ARG A 21 -15.06 -21.39 4.92
N VAL A 22 -14.31 -21.25 6.01
CA VAL A 22 -13.63 -22.35 6.71
C VAL A 22 -14.35 -22.55 8.04
N ALA A 23 -15.19 -23.62 8.11
CA ALA A 23 -15.97 -23.93 9.30
C ALA A 23 -15.21 -24.80 10.33
N ALA A 24 -14.08 -25.38 9.95
CA ALA A 24 -13.21 -26.11 10.87
C ALA A 24 -12.65 -25.15 11.93
N PRO A 25 -12.54 -25.58 13.21
CA PRO A 25 -11.82 -24.83 14.22
C PRO A 25 -10.35 -24.66 13.81
N VAL A 26 -9.81 -23.46 13.95
CA VAL A 26 -8.42 -23.14 13.60
C VAL A 26 -7.77 -22.28 14.68
N SER A 27 -6.48 -22.48 14.87
CA SER A 27 -5.67 -21.65 15.74
C SER A 27 -5.26 -20.34 15.06
N ARG A 28 -5.32 -19.22 15.80
CA ARG A 28 -4.77 -17.93 15.37
C ARG A 28 -3.23 -17.90 15.39
N ASP A 29 -2.62 -18.87 16.05
CA ASP A 29 -1.17 -19.00 16.13
C ASP A 29 -0.68 -19.97 15.03
N LEU A 30 -0.07 -19.41 13.98
CA LEU A 30 0.58 -20.08 12.84
C LEU A 30 -0.36 -20.77 11.84
N GLU A 31 -1.46 -21.41 12.28
CA GLU A 31 -2.29 -22.26 11.44
C GLU A 31 -3.04 -21.47 10.36
N ILE A 32 -3.71 -20.36 10.74
CA ILE A 32 -4.37 -19.48 9.77
C ILE A 32 -3.36 -18.97 8.75
N THR A 33 -2.14 -18.63 9.19
CA THR A 33 -1.07 -18.17 8.30
C THR A 33 -0.65 -19.24 7.31
N GLU A 34 -0.39 -20.47 7.77
CA GLU A 34 0.04 -21.56 6.89
C GLU A 34 -1.03 -21.91 5.84
N ILE A 35 -2.32 -21.95 6.25
CA ILE A 35 -3.43 -22.17 5.31
C ILE A 35 -3.46 -21.02 4.27
N THR A 36 -3.33 -19.78 4.71
CA THR A 36 -3.38 -18.61 3.83
C THR A 36 -2.19 -18.56 2.89
N ASP A 37 -0.99 -18.86 3.36
CA ASP A 37 0.25 -18.88 2.55
C ASP A 37 0.14 -19.92 1.42
N ARG A 38 -0.36 -21.11 1.70
CA ARG A 38 -0.61 -22.14 0.66
C ARG A 38 -1.65 -21.70 -0.37
N VAL A 39 -2.72 -21.04 0.08
CA VAL A 39 -3.78 -20.55 -0.82
C VAL A 39 -3.30 -19.42 -1.69
N SER A 40 -2.59 -18.45 -1.14
CA SER A 40 -2.06 -17.28 -1.88
C SER A 40 -1.02 -17.65 -2.93
N LYS A 41 -0.23 -18.70 -2.68
CA LYS A 41 0.81 -19.24 -3.57
C LYS A 41 0.35 -20.39 -4.45
N GLY A 42 -0.89 -20.81 -4.29
CA GLY A 42 -1.50 -21.86 -5.10
C GLY A 42 -1.83 -21.40 -6.52
N PRO A 43 -2.39 -22.30 -7.34
CA PRO A 43 -2.85 -21.95 -8.67
C PRO A 43 -3.84 -20.78 -8.62
N PRO A 44 -3.85 -19.85 -9.61
CA PRO A 44 -4.70 -18.64 -9.57
C PRO A 44 -6.19 -18.92 -9.33
N ALA A 45 -6.71 -20.06 -9.85
CA ALA A 45 -8.10 -20.47 -9.64
C ALA A 45 -8.40 -20.89 -8.18
N ALA A 46 -7.39 -21.35 -7.45
CA ALA A 46 -7.51 -21.76 -6.05
C ALA A 46 -7.19 -20.63 -5.05
N ASN A 47 -6.59 -19.52 -5.53
CA ASN A 47 -6.31 -18.36 -4.69
C ASN A 47 -7.60 -17.59 -4.44
N VAL A 48 -8.19 -17.77 -3.26
CA VAL A 48 -9.46 -17.17 -2.81
C VAL A 48 -9.27 -16.42 -1.49
N ALA A 49 -10.18 -15.50 -1.18
CA ALA A 49 -10.31 -14.94 0.16
C ALA A 49 -10.77 -16.04 1.15
N LEU A 50 -10.30 -15.99 2.38
CA LEU A 50 -10.63 -16.97 3.42
C LEU A 50 -11.35 -16.28 4.56
N LEU A 51 -12.53 -16.81 4.93
CA LEU A 51 -13.26 -16.41 6.13
C LEU A 51 -13.29 -17.59 7.10
N PHE A 52 -12.46 -17.53 8.13
CA PHE A 52 -12.41 -18.50 9.21
C PHE A 52 -13.52 -18.21 10.21
N GLU A 53 -14.55 -19.05 10.22
CA GLU A 53 -15.75 -18.83 11.05
C GLU A 53 -15.56 -19.22 12.51
N ARG A 54 -14.61 -20.12 12.80
CA ARG A 54 -14.36 -20.67 14.12
C ARG A 54 -12.87 -20.58 14.46
N VAL A 55 -12.49 -19.49 15.11
CA VAL A 55 -11.14 -19.32 15.64
C VAL A 55 -11.13 -19.75 17.10
N GLU A 56 -10.22 -20.63 17.49
CA GLU A 56 -10.17 -21.18 18.85
C GLU A 56 -10.09 -20.08 19.92
N GLY A 57 -11.06 -20.10 20.84
CA GLY A 57 -11.17 -19.11 21.92
C GLY A 57 -11.81 -17.78 21.54
N PHE A 58 -12.38 -17.64 20.32
CA PHE A 58 -13.01 -16.43 19.85
C PHE A 58 -14.34 -16.68 19.12
N ASP A 59 -15.32 -15.81 19.36
CA ASP A 59 -16.59 -15.78 18.62
C ASP A 59 -16.51 -14.91 17.36
N MET A 60 -15.38 -14.26 17.14
CA MET A 60 -15.13 -13.32 16.05
C MET A 60 -14.49 -14.05 14.86
N PRO A 61 -15.14 -14.08 13.69
CA PRO A 61 -14.55 -14.67 12.49
C PRO A 61 -13.39 -13.82 11.96
N VAL A 62 -12.40 -14.48 11.34
CA VAL A 62 -11.22 -13.85 10.77
C VAL A 62 -11.29 -13.89 9.25
N LEU A 63 -11.19 -12.72 8.62
CA LEU A 63 -11.09 -12.56 7.17
C LEU A 63 -9.64 -12.27 6.78
N VAL A 64 -9.10 -13.05 5.85
CA VAL A 64 -7.73 -12.88 5.33
C VAL A 64 -7.67 -13.12 3.84
N ASN A 65 -6.66 -12.58 3.17
CA ASN A 65 -6.43 -12.69 1.72
C ASN A 65 -7.59 -12.10 0.88
N ALA A 66 -8.28 -11.09 1.42
CA ALA A 66 -9.43 -10.48 0.75
C ALA A 66 -9.02 -9.71 -0.52
N PHE A 67 -7.81 -9.14 -0.55
CA PHE A 67 -7.21 -8.37 -1.65
C PHE A 67 -6.16 -9.16 -2.45
N GLY A 68 -5.88 -10.41 -2.11
CA GLY A 68 -4.72 -11.20 -2.55
C GLY A 68 -4.82 -11.80 -3.96
N ALA A 69 -5.53 -11.14 -4.89
CA ALA A 69 -5.56 -11.48 -6.31
C ALA A 69 -5.98 -10.26 -7.15
N PRO A 70 -5.62 -10.19 -8.45
CA PRO A 70 -5.89 -9.02 -9.29
C PRO A 70 -7.37 -8.71 -9.44
N ASP A 71 -8.21 -9.73 -9.58
CA ASP A 71 -9.67 -9.58 -9.73
C ASP A 71 -10.33 -9.09 -8.41
N ARG A 72 -9.89 -9.59 -7.25
CA ARG A 72 -10.39 -9.14 -5.95
C ARG A 72 -9.94 -7.71 -5.63
N MET A 73 -8.66 -7.39 -5.93
CA MET A 73 -8.15 -6.04 -5.77
C MET A 73 -8.86 -5.04 -6.69
N ALA A 74 -9.08 -5.40 -7.96
CA ALA A 74 -9.84 -4.57 -8.90
C ALA A 74 -11.28 -4.35 -8.43
N ALA A 75 -11.96 -5.40 -7.95
CA ALA A 75 -13.30 -5.30 -7.38
C ALA A 75 -13.33 -4.36 -6.16
N ALA A 76 -12.36 -4.49 -5.24
CA ALA A 76 -12.21 -3.63 -4.06
C ALA A 76 -12.13 -2.13 -4.43
N LEU A 77 -11.49 -1.80 -5.54
CA LEU A 77 -11.30 -0.43 -6.04
C LEU A 77 -12.36 0.01 -7.06
N GLY A 78 -13.38 -0.83 -7.29
CA GLY A 78 -14.50 -0.49 -8.16
C GLY A 78 -14.16 -0.41 -9.64
N VAL A 79 -13.12 -1.12 -10.09
CA VAL A 79 -12.67 -1.24 -11.48
C VAL A 79 -12.78 -2.69 -11.98
N ARG A 80 -12.72 -2.91 -13.30
CA ARG A 80 -12.74 -4.25 -13.90
C ARG A 80 -11.35 -4.89 -13.89
N HIS A 81 -10.33 -4.07 -14.12
CA HIS A 81 -8.91 -4.42 -14.04
C HIS A 81 -8.11 -3.23 -13.53
N LEU A 82 -6.93 -3.48 -12.96
CA LEU A 82 -6.14 -2.46 -12.25
C LEU A 82 -5.67 -1.33 -13.18
N ASP A 83 -5.48 -1.57 -14.47
CA ASP A 83 -5.06 -0.53 -15.43
C ASP A 83 -6.09 0.60 -15.56
N GLU A 84 -7.38 0.33 -15.32
CA GLU A 84 -8.41 1.38 -15.30
C GLU A 84 -8.14 2.46 -14.22
N LEU A 85 -7.40 2.13 -13.16
CA LEU A 85 -6.97 3.13 -12.17
C LEU A 85 -6.05 4.17 -12.80
N GLY A 86 -5.08 3.71 -13.59
CA GLY A 86 -4.20 4.59 -14.34
C GLY A 86 -4.96 5.46 -15.34
N GLU A 87 -5.92 4.89 -16.08
CA GLU A 87 -6.76 5.65 -16.99
C GLU A 87 -7.58 6.74 -16.27
N ARG A 88 -8.10 6.45 -15.07
CA ARG A 88 -8.82 7.43 -14.24
C ARG A 88 -7.90 8.55 -13.78
N VAL A 89 -6.67 8.23 -13.36
CA VAL A 89 -5.66 9.25 -12.99
C VAL A 89 -5.23 10.06 -14.20
N ALA A 90 -4.98 9.44 -15.36
CA ALA A 90 -4.61 10.15 -16.58
C ALA A 90 -5.66 11.19 -17.01
N LYS A 91 -6.95 10.88 -16.84
CA LYS A 91 -8.05 11.83 -17.07
C LYS A 91 -8.02 13.03 -16.13
N LEU A 92 -7.62 12.83 -14.86
CA LEU A 92 -7.43 13.94 -13.90
C LEU A 92 -6.24 14.84 -14.29
N LEU A 93 -5.17 14.21 -14.80
CA LEU A 93 -3.93 14.89 -15.17
C LEU A 93 -4.00 15.58 -16.54
N ASP A 94 -5.06 15.38 -17.32
CA ASP A 94 -5.23 16.06 -18.60
C ASP A 94 -5.51 17.56 -18.38
N LEU A 95 -4.42 18.33 -18.37
CA LEU A 95 -4.42 19.77 -18.12
C LEU A 95 -4.79 20.61 -19.36
N LYS A 96 -5.09 19.99 -20.51
CA LYS A 96 -5.48 20.71 -21.72
C LYS A 96 -6.72 21.56 -21.47
N LEU A 97 -6.69 22.81 -21.89
CA LEU A 97 -7.86 23.67 -21.83
C LEU A 97 -8.95 23.07 -22.77
N PRO A 98 -10.19 22.93 -22.29
CA PRO A 98 -11.25 22.34 -23.09
C PRO A 98 -11.58 23.26 -24.27
N GLY A 99 -11.36 22.78 -25.48
CA GLY A 99 -11.66 23.52 -26.72
C GLY A 99 -13.13 23.39 -27.13
N THR A 100 -13.75 22.26 -26.85
CA THR A 100 -15.12 21.94 -27.24
C THR A 100 -16.09 21.99 -26.07
N PHE A 101 -17.38 22.14 -26.36
CA PHE A 101 -18.45 22.11 -25.35
C PHE A 101 -18.54 20.74 -24.64
N ALA A 102 -18.33 19.63 -25.37
CA ALA A 102 -18.29 18.30 -24.81
C ALA A 102 -17.13 18.10 -23.82
N GLU A 103 -15.93 18.62 -24.11
CA GLU A 103 -14.78 18.58 -23.20
C GLU A 103 -15.00 19.39 -21.93
N ARG A 104 -15.69 20.53 -22.02
CA ARG A 104 -16.09 21.34 -20.84
C ARG A 104 -17.03 20.58 -19.94
N TRP A 105 -18.01 19.87 -20.49
CA TRP A 105 -18.92 18.99 -19.74
C TRP A 105 -18.19 17.82 -19.08
N ALA A 106 -17.26 17.18 -19.77
CA ALA A 106 -16.45 16.12 -19.22
C ALA A 106 -15.59 16.58 -18.03
N LYS A 107 -14.95 17.76 -18.14
CA LYS A 107 -14.20 18.35 -17.02
C LYS A 107 -15.09 18.77 -15.84
N LEU A 108 -16.29 19.27 -16.11
CA LEU A 108 -17.27 19.54 -15.05
C LEU A 108 -17.66 18.25 -14.30
N GLY A 109 -17.85 17.15 -15.03
CA GLY A 109 -18.08 15.83 -14.43
C GLY A 109 -16.96 15.40 -13.47
N THR A 110 -15.72 15.58 -13.88
CA THR A 110 -14.54 15.27 -13.04
C THR A 110 -14.50 16.11 -11.75
N LEU A 111 -14.82 17.40 -11.81
CA LEU A 111 -14.94 18.27 -10.64
C LEU A 111 -16.07 17.84 -9.70
N VAL A 112 -17.22 17.45 -10.26
CA VAL A 112 -18.36 16.93 -9.50
C VAL A 112 -17.96 15.64 -8.78
N ASP A 113 -17.20 14.76 -9.40
CA ASP A 113 -16.74 13.52 -8.78
C ASP A 113 -15.75 13.78 -7.62
N LEU A 114 -14.88 14.78 -7.73
CA LEU A 114 -14.02 15.22 -6.63
C LEU A 114 -14.83 15.81 -5.46
N VAL A 115 -15.86 16.61 -5.74
CA VAL A 115 -16.74 17.14 -4.69
C VAL A 115 -17.52 16.01 -3.99
N LYS A 116 -18.00 15.01 -4.73
CA LYS A 116 -18.68 13.83 -4.17
C LYS A 116 -17.77 12.95 -3.33
N ALA A 117 -16.43 13.01 -3.55
CA ALA A 117 -15.44 12.27 -2.80
C ALA A 117 -15.24 12.77 -1.36
N GLY A 118 -15.69 13.99 -1.04
CA GLY A 118 -15.56 14.58 0.29
C GLY A 118 -16.21 13.70 1.37
N PRO A 119 -15.59 13.59 2.56
CA PRO A 119 -16.11 12.79 3.66
C PRO A 119 -17.44 13.34 4.18
N LYS A 120 -18.27 12.44 4.71
CA LYS A 120 -19.57 12.78 5.32
C LYS A 120 -19.58 12.41 6.80
N ARG A 121 -19.89 13.36 7.66
CA ARG A 121 -20.06 13.07 9.09
C ARG A 121 -21.42 12.46 9.34
N VAL A 122 -21.43 11.37 10.10
CA VAL A 122 -22.66 10.67 10.51
C VAL A 122 -22.68 10.43 12.02
N THR A 123 -23.88 10.25 12.56
CA THR A 123 -24.13 9.85 13.94
C THR A 123 -24.78 8.47 13.96
N GLY A 124 -24.63 7.70 15.04
CA GLY A 124 -25.19 6.35 15.13
C GLY A 124 -24.47 5.34 14.22
N ALA A 125 -23.16 5.37 14.25
CA ALA A 125 -22.29 4.56 13.40
C ALA A 125 -22.27 3.08 13.80
N PRO A 126 -22.32 2.14 12.84
CA PRO A 126 -22.22 0.71 13.12
C PRO A 126 -20.98 0.30 13.93
N CYS A 127 -19.84 0.97 13.74
CA CYS A 127 -18.64 0.72 14.51
C CYS A 127 -18.75 1.09 16.00
N GLN A 128 -19.86 1.70 16.43
CA GLN A 128 -20.14 2.11 17.81
C GLN A 128 -21.37 1.42 18.39
N GLU A 129 -21.83 0.29 17.84
CA GLU A 129 -22.92 -0.51 18.42
C GLU A 129 -22.55 -1.07 19.80
N VAL A 130 -21.28 -1.37 20.03
CA VAL A 130 -20.71 -1.76 21.34
C VAL A 130 -19.59 -0.81 21.66
N VAL A 131 -19.60 -0.25 22.88
CA VAL A 131 -18.61 0.72 23.37
C VAL A 131 -18.05 0.23 24.70
N GLU A 132 -16.74 0.03 24.75
CA GLU A 132 -16.00 -0.44 25.93
C GLU A 132 -14.96 0.61 26.33
N THR A 133 -15.23 1.40 27.39
CA THR A 133 -14.36 2.46 27.90
C THR A 133 -13.85 2.19 29.32
N THR A 134 -14.54 1.34 30.08
CA THR A 134 -14.17 1.11 31.49
C THR A 134 -12.99 0.16 31.63
N SER A 135 -12.92 -0.88 30.83
CA SER A 135 -11.85 -1.87 30.83
C SER A 135 -11.60 -2.38 29.42
N PRO A 136 -11.23 -1.50 28.48
CA PRO A 136 -11.00 -1.92 27.10
C PRO A 136 -9.80 -2.88 27.06
N SER A 137 -9.91 -3.93 26.24
CA SER A 137 -8.87 -4.97 26.16
C SER A 137 -8.65 -5.44 24.73
N LEU A 138 -7.38 -5.59 24.35
CA LEU A 138 -6.93 -6.17 23.09
C LEU A 138 -7.04 -7.71 23.07
N SER A 139 -7.23 -8.35 24.23
CA SER A 139 -7.32 -9.82 24.33
C SER A 139 -8.55 -10.39 23.63
N ALA A 140 -9.60 -9.56 23.42
CA ALA A 140 -10.78 -9.95 22.65
C ALA A 140 -10.55 -10.08 21.14
N LEU A 141 -9.40 -9.61 20.62
CA LEU A 141 -9.07 -9.66 19.21
C LEU A 141 -8.40 -11.00 18.83
N PRO A 142 -8.85 -11.69 17.76
CA PRO A 142 -8.19 -12.88 17.23
C PRO A 142 -6.95 -12.49 16.38
N ALA A 143 -6.09 -11.59 16.90
CA ALA A 143 -4.89 -11.16 16.24
C ALA A 143 -3.90 -12.33 16.05
N LEU A 144 -3.26 -12.38 14.88
CA LEU A 144 -2.43 -13.51 14.49
C LEU A 144 -1.01 -13.41 15.03
N ARG A 145 -0.43 -14.55 15.39
CA ARG A 145 1.00 -14.79 15.33
C ARG A 145 1.28 -15.48 14.00
N CYS A 146 1.87 -14.75 13.05
CA CYS A 146 2.00 -15.25 11.69
C CYS A 146 3.15 -16.27 11.54
N TRP A 147 4.31 -15.99 12.11
CA TRP A 147 5.50 -16.82 11.91
C TRP A 147 6.13 -17.27 13.22
N PRO A 148 6.87 -18.41 13.22
CA PRO A 148 7.40 -19.01 14.46
C PRO A 148 8.28 -18.10 15.31
N ALA A 149 9.06 -17.19 14.68
CA ALA A 149 9.95 -16.27 15.40
C ALA A 149 9.37 -14.88 15.60
N ASP A 150 8.07 -14.65 15.25
CA ASP A 150 7.40 -13.40 15.62
C ASP A 150 7.42 -13.19 17.13
N ALA A 151 7.73 -11.95 17.56
CA ALA A 151 7.83 -11.60 18.98
C ALA A 151 6.51 -11.70 19.73
N GLY A 152 5.39 -11.83 19.02
CA GLY A 152 4.05 -11.92 19.59
C GLY A 152 2.98 -11.89 18.50
N ARG A 153 1.81 -11.39 18.85
CA ARG A 153 0.69 -11.19 17.92
C ARG A 153 0.69 -9.79 17.36
N TYR A 154 0.23 -9.67 16.13
CA TYR A 154 0.22 -8.41 15.40
C TYR A 154 -1.14 -8.10 14.79
N ILE A 155 -1.50 -6.81 14.77
CA ILE A 155 -2.56 -6.27 13.92
C ILE A 155 -1.87 -5.83 12.62
N THR A 156 -2.26 -6.41 11.49
CA THR A 156 -1.51 -6.30 10.22
C THR A 156 -2.25 -5.56 9.11
N LEU A 157 -3.56 -5.31 9.27
CA LEU A 157 -4.38 -4.59 8.27
C LEU A 157 -5.15 -3.40 8.89
N PRO A 158 -4.51 -2.56 9.72
CA PRO A 158 -5.19 -1.43 10.33
C PRO A 158 -5.16 -0.18 9.44
N CYS A 159 -6.19 0.65 9.57
CA CYS A 159 -6.15 2.06 9.17
C CYS A 159 -5.89 2.91 10.42
N VAL A 160 -4.68 3.47 10.53
CA VAL A 160 -4.24 4.27 11.69
C VAL A 160 -4.44 5.74 11.40
N PHE A 161 -5.32 6.37 12.16
CA PHE A 161 -5.70 7.78 12.06
C PHE A 161 -4.89 8.60 13.04
N THR A 162 -4.22 9.62 12.54
CA THR A 162 -3.51 10.62 13.33
C THR A 162 -3.85 12.02 12.81
N ARG A 163 -3.53 13.03 13.60
CA ARG A 163 -3.68 14.42 13.20
C ARG A 163 -2.39 15.17 13.50
N ASP A 164 -1.96 15.99 12.55
CA ASP A 164 -0.81 16.89 12.73
C ASP A 164 -1.10 17.83 13.91
N PRO A 165 -0.25 17.85 14.94
CA PRO A 165 -0.48 18.68 16.14
C PRO A 165 -0.45 20.19 15.88
N LEU A 166 0.18 20.65 14.79
CA LEU A 166 0.29 22.07 14.42
C LEU A 166 -0.80 22.50 13.47
N THR A 167 -1.03 21.74 12.41
CA THR A 167 -1.95 22.13 11.32
C THR A 167 -3.34 21.52 11.46
N GLY A 168 -3.50 20.48 12.28
CA GLY A 168 -4.74 19.72 12.38
C GLY A 168 -5.03 18.82 11.18
N GLN A 169 -4.11 18.72 10.22
CA GLN A 169 -4.27 17.89 9.03
C GLN A 169 -4.32 16.41 9.43
N ARG A 170 -5.30 15.67 8.88
CA ARG A 170 -5.44 14.22 9.09
C ARG A 170 -4.42 13.48 8.22
N ASN A 171 -3.93 12.35 8.75
CA ASN A 171 -3.24 11.31 8.00
C ASN A 171 -3.83 9.95 8.34
N VAL A 172 -3.93 9.08 7.37
CA VAL A 172 -4.33 7.69 7.56
C VAL A 172 -3.27 6.79 6.95
N GLY A 173 -2.65 5.95 7.78
CA GLY A 173 -1.59 5.05 7.32
C GLY A 173 -1.83 3.60 7.74
N MET A 174 -1.27 2.67 6.98
CA MET A 174 -1.25 1.25 7.31
C MET A 174 0.12 0.88 7.88
N TYR A 175 0.12 0.33 9.11
CA TYR A 175 1.31 -0.04 9.84
C TYR A 175 1.05 -1.34 10.59
N ARG A 176 2.06 -2.20 10.74
CA ARG A 176 1.94 -3.33 11.65
C ARG A 176 1.98 -2.85 13.11
N LEU A 177 1.19 -3.47 13.97
CA LEU A 177 1.09 -3.12 15.38
C LEU A 177 1.29 -4.37 16.22
N GLN A 178 2.37 -4.43 17.01
CA GLN A 178 2.62 -5.54 17.92
C GLN A 178 1.76 -5.39 19.17
N ILE A 179 1.02 -6.43 19.55
CA ILE A 179 0.32 -6.47 20.83
C ILE A 179 1.34 -6.83 21.91
N PHE A 180 1.60 -5.89 22.82
CA PHE A 180 2.49 -6.12 23.96
C PHE A 180 1.79 -6.74 25.14
N ASP A 181 0.58 -6.25 25.42
CA ASP A 181 -0.31 -6.67 26.50
C ASP A 181 -1.77 -6.27 26.16
N ASP A 182 -2.67 -6.40 27.13
CA ASP A 182 -4.09 -6.14 26.92
C ASP A 182 -4.44 -4.68 26.59
N GLN A 183 -3.53 -3.74 26.85
CA GLN A 183 -3.79 -2.30 26.71
C GLN A 183 -2.75 -1.54 25.88
N THR A 184 -1.66 -2.21 25.44
CA THR A 184 -0.59 -1.52 24.74
C THR A 184 -0.18 -2.18 23.43
N LEU A 185 0.12 -1.32 22.41
CA LEU A 185 0.61 -1.73 21.11
C LEU A 185 1.92 -1.05 20.75
N GLY A 186 2.81 -1.76 20.07
CA GLY A 186 3.98 -1.18 19.41
C GLY A 186 3.59 -0.59 18.05
N MET A 187 3.90 0.69 17.85
CA MET A 187 3.56 1.44 16.64
C MET A 187 4.75 1.43 15.67
N HIS A 188 4.76 0.49 14.70
CA HIS A 188 5.85 0.41 13.72
C HIS A 188 5.74 1.53 12.67
N TRP A 189 6.00 2.76 13.06
CA TRP A 189 6.00 3.93 12.17
C TRP A 189 7.34 4.08 11.44
N GLN A 190 7.32 3.86 10.14
CA GLN A 190 8.48 4.10 9.29
C GLN A 190 8.72 5.62 9.12
N THR A 191 9.97 6.05 9.16
CA THR A 191 10.40 7.46 9.18
C THR A 191 9.82 8.34 8.06
N HIS A 192 9.54 7.76 6.90
CA HIS A 192 9.04 8.49 5.73
C HIS A 192 7.50 8.55 5.64
N LYS A 193 6.79 8.11 6.66
CA LYS A 193 5.32 8.06 6.69
C LYS A 193 4.72 9.19 7.52
N GLY A 194 3.52 9.66 7.14
CA GLY A 194 2.85 10.80 7.76
C GLY A 194 2.66 10.69 9.28
N SER A 195 2.27 9.51 9.81
CA SER A 195 2.13 9.33 11.27
C SER A 195 3.46 9.47 12.03
N ALA A 196 4.59 9.05 11.42
CA ALA A 196 5.91 9.26 12.00
C ALA A 196 6.27 10.75 12.06
N GLU A 197 5.88 11.53 11.05
CA GLU A 197 6.07 12.98 11.03
C GLU A 197 5.21 13.66 12.11
N HIS A 198 3.92 13.31 12.23
CA HIS A 198 3.05 13.84 13.28
C HIS A 198 3.61 13.53 14.67
N HIS A 199 4.14 12.33 14.87
CA HIS A 199 4.77 11.93 16.11
C HIS A 199 6.04 12.74 16.41
N ARG A 200 6.89 12.98 15.40
CA ARG A 200 8.09 13.83 15.54
C ARG A 200 7.72 15.26 15.95
N ILE A 201 6.68 15.83 15.33
CA ILE A 201 6.16 17.16 15.68
C ILE A 201 5.64 17.17 17.13
N ALA A 202 4.89 16.14 17.55
CA ALA A 202 4.42 16.03 18.93
C ALA A 202 5.59 15.94 19.93
N GLU A 203 6.64 15.20 19.59
CA GLU A 203 7.86 15.10 20.40
C GLU A 203 8.56 16.47 20.52
N GLU A 204 8.66 17.23 19.44
CA GLU A 204 9.26 18.57 19.45
C GLU A 204 8.45 19.56 20.27
N ILE A 205 7.12 19.56 20.16
CA ILE A 205 6.22 20.41 20.98
C ILE A 205 6.36 20.06 22.46
N GLY A 206 6.48 18.79 22.81
CA GLY A 206 6.63 18.30 24.19
C GLY A 206 8.00 18.55 24.83
N ARG A 207 9.00 19.07 24.09
CA ARG A 207 10.33 19.40 24.65
C ARG A 207 10.31 20.69 25.46
N PRO A 208 11.10 20.79 26.57
CA PRO A 208 11.28 22.04 27.29
C PRO A 208 11.86 23.16 26.40
N GLU A 209 11.53 24.42 26.67
CA GLU A 209 11.82 25.65 25.90
C GLU A 209 13.19 25.82 25.24
N PRO A 210 14.35 25.35 25.78
CA PRO A 210 15.64 25.58 25.09
C PRO A 210 15.75 24.97 23.69
N HIS A 211 14.90 24.00 23.38
CA HIS A 211 14.89 23.33 22.06
C HIS A 211 13.77 23.80 21.12
N ARG A 212 12.88 24.70 21.59
CA ARG A 212 11.80 25.29 20.76
C ARG A 212 12.29 26.35 19.79
N ALA A 213 13.46 26.92 20.01
CA ALA A 213 13.99 28.03 19.23
C ALA A 213 14.37 27.72 17.77
N SER A 214 14.31 26.44 17.35
CA SER A 214 14.60 26.03 15.97
C SER A 214 13.38 25.98 15.05
N LEU A 215 12.18 26.06 15.60
CA LEU A 215 10.94 26.21 14.82
C LEU A 215 10.62 27.69 14.75
N GLY A 216 10.60 28.30 13.56
CA GLY A 216 10.22 29.69 13.36
C GLY A 216 8.89 30.04 14.03
N PRO A 217 8.58 31.33 14.22
CA PRO A 217 7.36 31.73 14.92
C PRO A 217 6.14 31.10 14.24
N PRO A 218 5.18 30.54 15.02
CA PRO A 218 3.96 29.96 14.46
C PRO A 218 3.18 31.06 13.74
N SER A 219 2.97 30.90 12.45
CA SER A 219 2.27 31.85 11.59
C SER A 219 0.74 31.75 11.68
N VAL A 220 0.20 31.08 12.69
CA VAL A 220 -1.26 30.92 12.85
C VAL A 220 -1.67 31.27 14.28
N GLN A 221 -2.54 32.26 14.41
CA GLN A 221 -3.23 32.58 15.65
C GLN A 221 -4.05 31.37 16.10
N ALA A 222 -3.88 30.97 17.36
CA ALA A 222 -4.66 29.92 17.99
C ALA A 222 -6.15 30.29 17.93
N GLY A 223 -6.96 29.43 17.32
CA GLY A 223 -8.40 29.50 17.43
C GLY A 223 -8.85 29.20 18.87
N PRO A 224 -10.14 29.45 19.24
CA PRO A 224 -10.60 29.38 20.61
C PRO A 224 -10.37 28.01 21.24
N GLU A 225 -9.87 28.02 22.45
CA GLU A 225 -9.56 26.88 23.29
C GLU A 225 -10.73 25.89 23.43
N GLY A 226 -10.57 24.67 22.88
CA GLY A 226 -11.40 23.53 23.24
C GLY A 226 -11.00 22.98 24.61
N PRO A 227 -11.81 22.13 25.26
CA PRO A 227 -11.57 21.67 26.62
C PRO A 227 -10.21 20.97 26.74
N ALA A 228 -9.30 21.63 27.41
CA ALA A 228 -7.92 21.18 27.58
C ALA A 228 -7.79 20.33 28.85
N THR A 229 -7.08 19.22 28.69
CA THR A 229 -5.92 18.86 29.52
C THR A 229 -5.21 17.68 28.85
N THR A 230 -4.65 17.89 27.68
CA THR A 230 -3.73 16.91 27.10
C THR A 230 -2.32 17.29 27.54
N ASN A 231 -1.62 16.35 28.18
CA ASN A 231 -0.17 16.43 28.33
C ASN A 231 0.39 16.77 26.92
N PRO A 232 1.14 17.88 26.75
CA PRO A 232 1.61 18.30 25.42
C PRO A 232 2.49 17.27 24.69
N ALA A 233 2.90 16.22 25.39
CA ALA A 233 3.64 15.10 24.82
C ALA A 233 2.76 13.94 24.33
N THR A 234 1.43 13.98 24.49
CA THR A 234 0.54 12.90 24.02
C THR A 234 -0.12 13.26 22.70
N MET A 235 -0.18 12.31 21.79
CA MET A 235 -0.84 12.43 20.49
C MET A 235 -2.01 11.43 20.40
N PRO A 236 -3.25 11.89 20.19
CA PRO A 236 -4.38 10.99 19.97
C PRO A 236 -4.19 10.14 18.70
N VAL A 237 -4.55 8.86 18.81
CA VAL A 237 -4.51 7.89 17.72
C VAL A 237 -5.77 7.05 17.73
N ALA A 238 -6.34 6.81 16.56
CA ALA A 238 -7.43 5.86 16.38
C ALA A 238 -7.06 4.81 15.32
N ILE A 239 -7.39 3.55 15.58
CA ILE A 239 -7.04 2.43 14.71
C ILE A 239 -8.34 1.76 14.29
N ALA A 240 -8.71 1.91 13.03
CA ALA A 240 -9.90 1.28 12.46
C ALA A 240 -9.53 -0.02 11.74
N LEU A 241 -10.28 -1.08 12.00
CA LEU A 241 -10.16 -2.38 11.35
C LEU A 241 -11.41 -2.63 10.52
N GLY A 242 -11.24 -2.92 9.23
CA GLY A 242 -12.36 -3.10 8.29
C GLY A 242 -12.94 -1.78 7.80
N GLY A 243 -14.19 -1.84 7.32
CA GLY A 243 -14.85 -0.74 6.64
C GLY A 243 -14.84 -0.93 5.13
N ASP A 244 -14.83 0.17 4.38
CA ASP A 244 -14.79 0.15 2.93
C ASP A 244 -13.44 -0.35 2.40
N PRO A 245 -13.40 -1.29 1.43
CA PRO A 245 -12.16 -1.79 0.86
C PRO A 245 -11.27 -0.69 0.24
N ALA A 246 -11.85 0.34 -0.38
CA ALA A 246 -11.09 1.46 -0.94
C ALA A 246 -10.44 2.31 0.16
N MET A 247 -11.04 2.40 1.37
CA MET A 247 -10.41 3.07 2.50
C MET A 247 -9.21 2.26 3.03
N ILE A 248 -9.34 0.93 3.11
CA ILE A 248 -8.23 0.05 3.51
C ILE A 248 -7.05 0.22 2.55
N TYR A 249 -7.32 0.23 1.23
CA TYR A 249 -6.27 0.48 0.24
C TYR A 249 -5.67 1.89 0.38
N ALA A 250 -6.51 2.92 0.52
CA ALA A 250 -6.04 4.31 0.63
C ALA A 250 -5.06 4.52 1.79
N ALA A 251 -5.24 3.81 2.91
CA ALA A 251 -4.31 3.83 4.04
C ALA A 251 -2.91 3.26 3.70
N SER A 252 -2.78 2.45 2.64
CA SER A 252 -1.50 1.90 2.17
C SER A 252 -0.87 2.72 1.04
N ALA A 253 -1.67 3.54 0.33
CA ALA A 253 -1.22 4.28 -0.85
C ALA A 253 -0.18 5.35 -0.49
N PRO A 254 0.92 5.48 -1.26
CA PRO A 254 1.95 6.49 -1.01
C PRO A 254 1.54 7.85 -1.60
N LEU A 255 0.52 8.48 -1.01
CA LEU A 255 0.01 9.74 -1.48
C LEU A 255 1.01 10.90 -1.23
N PRO A 256 1.05 11.92 -2.10
CA PRO A 256 1.84 13.11 -1.87
C PRO A 256 1.40 13.85 -0.59
N PRO A 257 2.32 14.58 0.07
CA PRO A 257 1.96 15.41 1.22
C PRO A 257 0.79 16.35 0.91
N GLY A 258 -0.16 16.44 1.83
CA GLY A 258 -1.36 17.29 1.69
C GLY A 258 -2.54 16.65 0.96
N VAL A 259 -2.40 15.43 0.45
CA VAL A 259 -3.52 14.65 -0.10
C VAL A 259 -4.12 13.80 1.02
N ASP A 260 -5.39 14.03 1.34
CA ASP A 260 -6.13 13.32 2.39
C ASP A 260 -6.55 11.93 1.89
N GLU A 261 -6.15 10.86 2.60
CA GLU A 261 -6.44 9.48 2.24
C GLU A 261 -7.95 9.16 2.24
N VAL A 262 -8.73 9.85 3.07
CA VAL A 262 -10.19 9.67 3.11
C VAL A 262 -10.85 10.26 1.87
N ILE A 263 -10.37 11.42 1.40
CA ILE A 263 -10.83 12.01 0.13
C ILE A 263 -10.41 11.13 -1.04
N PHE A 264 -9.19 10.60 -1.01
CA PHE A 264 -8.70 9.67 -2.03
C PHE A 264 -9.54 8.38 -2.07
N ALA A 265 -9.87 7.80 -0.92
CA ALA A 265 -10.78 6.66 -0.85
C ALA A 265 -12.16 7.01 -1.42
N GLY A 266 -12.68 8.19 -1.11
CA GLY A 266 -13.94 8.72 -1.67
C GLY A 266 -13.90 8.83 -3.20
N TRP A 267 -12.77 9.29 -3.76
CA TRP A 267 -12.56 9.35 -5.20
C TRP A 267 -12.51 7.96 -5.84
N LEU A 268 -11.78 7.01 -5.24
CA LEU A 268 -11.70 5.63 -5.73
C LEU A 268 -13.09 5.00 -5.84
N ARG A 269 -13.92 5.16 -4.82
CA ARG A 269 -15.26 4.57 -4.75
C ARG A 269 -16.37 5.39 -5.41
N GLY A 270 -16.07 6.63 -5.84
CA GLY A 270 -17.04 7.55 -6.47
C GLY A 270 -18.05 8.17 -5.51
N ARG A 271 -17.82 8.09 -4.18
CA ARG A 271 -18.66 8.70 -3.13
C ARG A 271 -17.86 8.90 -1.84
N GLY A 272 -18.17 9.93 -1.06
CA GLY A 272 -17.50 10.23 0.21
C GLY A 272 -17.59 9.08 1.22
N VAL A 273 -16.53 8.92 2.01
CA VAL A 273 -16.49 8.00 3.15
C VAL A 273 -17.31 8.60 4.29
N GLU A 274 -18.15 7.79 4.90
CA GLU A 274 -18.89 8.19 6.11
C GLU A 274 -17.95 8.09 7.31
N LEU A 275 -17.81 9.18 8.05
CA LEU A 275 -16.99 9.28 9.24
C LEU A 275 -17.85 9.54 10.48
N THR A 276 -17.44 8.94 11.60
CA THR A 276 -17.98 9.23 12.93
C THR A 276 -16.87 9.69 13.86
N ARG A 277 -17.22 10.52 14.83
CA ARG A 277 -16.26 10.97 15.86
C ARG A 277 -15.96 9.83 16.81
N CYS A 278 -14.72 9.71 17.22
CA CYS A 278 -14.28 8.81 18.29
C CYS A 278 -14.96 9.17 19.61
N VAL A 279 -15.11 8.20 20.51
CA VAL A 279 -15.78 8.40 21.82
C VAL A 279 -14.83 9.02 22.85
N THR A 280 -13.50 8.83 22.71
CA THR A 280 -12.50 9.33 23.67
C THR A 280 -11.60 10.43 23.09
N SER A 281 -11.75 10.80 21.83
CA SER A 281 -10.95 11.84 21.17
C SER A 281 -11.72 12.59 20.09
N ASP A 282 -11.12 13.65 19.55
CA ASP A 282 -11.66 14.44 18.44
C ASP A 282 -11.33 13.85 17.05
N LEU A 283 -10.70 12.69 17.01
CA LEU A 283 -10.46 12.01 15.76
C LEU A 283 -11.75 11.49 15.14
N GLU A 284 -11.74 11.37 13.84
CA GLU A 284 -12.87 10.81 13.06
C GLU A 284 -12.38 9.54 12.35
N VAL A 285 -13.18 8.50 12.39
CA VAL A 285 -12.91 7.17 11.83
C VAL A 285 -14.04 6.73 10.91
N PRO A 286 -13.82 5.78 9.98
CA PRO A 286 -14.88 5.26 9.15
C PRO A 286 -16.04 4.67 9.98
N ALA A 287 -17.23 5.21 9.80
CA ALA A 287 -18.44 4.78 10.51
C ALA A 287 -18.76 3.28 10.29
N GLN A 288 -18.34 2.75 9.15
CA GLN A 288 -18.55 1.37 8.73
C GLN A 288 -17.41 0.40 9.12
N ALA A 289 -16.44 0.84 9.93
CA ALA A 289 -15.42 -0.05 10.46
C ALA A 289 -16.04 -1.22 11.24
N GLU A 290 -15.35 -2.34 11.30
CA GLU A 290 -15.77 -3.49 12.11
C GLU A 290 -15.43 -3.27 13.58
N ILE A 291 -14.20 -2.75 13.82
CA ILE A 291 -13.63 -2.49 15.16
C ILE A 291 -12.84 -1.19 15.09
N VAL A 292 -12.89 -0.40 16.14
CA VAL A 292 -12.05 0.79 16.33
C VAL A 292 -11.39 0.70 17.70
N LEU A 293 -10.07 0.90 17.72
CA LEU A 293 -9.28 1.05 18.95
C LEU A 293 -8.93 2.52 19.08
N GLU A 294 -9.33 3.14 20.16
CA GLU A 294 -9.04 4.54 20.45
C GLU A 294 -8.02 4.65 21.57
N GLY A 295 -7.14 5.64 21.47
CA GLY A 295 -6.11 5.83 22.46
C GLY A 295 -5.15 6.95 22.11
N TYR A 296 -3.96 6.88 22.66
CA TYR A 296 -2.90 7.87 22.46
C TYR A 296 -1.52 7.22 22.42
N VAL A 297 -0.59 7.96 21.88
CA VAL A 297 0.85 7.67 21.96
C VAL A 297 1.52 8.76 22.78
N ASP A 298 2.31 8.37 23.82
CA ASP A 298 3.24 9.30 24.46
C ASP A 298 4.48 9.44 23.57
N ALA A 299 4.74 10.67 23.14
CA ALA A 299 5.83 10.95 22.22
C ALA A 299 7.23 10.55 22.76
N ARG A 300 7.38 10.38 24.05
CA ARG A 300 8.65 10.03 24.73
C ARG A 300 8.80 8.54 25.01
N GLU A 301 7.68 7.79 25.01
CA GLU A 301 7.70 6.37 25.33
C GLU A 301 8.11 5.54 24.13
N ARG A 302 9.05 4.63 24.32
CA ARG A 302 9.49 3.65 23.34
C ARG A 302 9.56 2.28 24.02
N ARG A 303 9.20 1.25 23.27
CA ARG A 303 9.30 -0.15 23.69
C ARG A 303 9.81 -1.01 22.55
N ARG A 304 10.50 -2.08 22.89
CA ARG A 304 11.08 -3.03 21.92
C ARG A 304 9.98 -3.74 21.15
N GLU A 305 9.95 -3.57 19.82
CA GLU A 305 9.04 -4.20 18.85
C GLU A 305 9.83 -5.13 17.95
N GLY A 306 9.23 -6.27 17.60
CA GLY A 306 9.84 -7.27 16.74
C GLY A 306 10.66 -8.33 17.51
N PRO A 307 11.18 -9.33 16.78
CA PRO A 307 11.15 -9.50 15.34
C PRO A 307 9.74 -9.80 14.79
N PHE A 308 9.56 -9.55 13.50
CA PHE A 308 8.35 -9.83 12.75
C PHE A 308 8.70 -10.37 11.36
N GLY A 309 8.05 -11.46 10.95
CA GLY A 309 8.18 -12.01 9.59
C GLY A 309 7.51 -11.08 8.60
N ASP A 310 8.31 -10.36 7.79
CA ASP A 310 7.84 -9.24 6.99
C ASP A 310 7.77 -9.56 5.48
N HIS A 311 7.22 -8.63 4.70
CA HIS A 311 6.96 -8.75 3.27
C HIS A 311 8.21 -9.06 2.41
N THR A 312 9.41 -8.83 2.93
CA THR A 312 10.66 -9.22 2.28
C THR A 312 10.90 -10.74 2.30
N GLY A 313 10.11 -11.49 3.08
CA GLY A 313 10.33 -12.92 3.34
C GLY A 313 11.39 -13.20 4.41
N TYR A 314 11.84 -12.17 5.10
CA TYR A 314 12.80 -12.24 6.21
C TYR A 314 12.22 -11.60 7.47
N TYR A 315 12.73 -12.01 8.64
CA TYR A 315 12.38 -11.35 9.89
C TYR A 315 13.02 -9.97 9.99
N SER A 316 12.23 -8.96 10.36
CA SER A 316 12.75 -7.66 10.73
C SER A 316 13.55 -7.73 12.02
N LEU A 317 14.52 -6.86 12.18
CA LEU A 317 15.24 -6.70 13.44
C LEU A 317 14.36 -6.03 14.48
N ALA A 318 14.42 -6.51 15.73
CA ALA A 318 13.74 -5.87 16.83
C ALA A 318 14.36 -4.49 17.14
N ARG A 319 13.51 -3.46 17.26
CA ARG A 319 13.91 -2.06 17.53
C ARG A 319 12.91 -1.38 18.45
N ASP A 320 13.25 -0.20 18.93
CA ASP A 320 12.40 0.57 19.83
C ASP A 320 11.46 1.47 19.01
N TYR A 321 10.14 1.29 19.23
CA TYR A 321 9.08 2.06 18.58
C TYR A 321 8.14 2.70 19.61
N PRO A 322 7.39 3.75 19.22
CA PRO A 322 6.38 4.37 20.06
C PRO A 322 5.35 3.36 20.57
N VAL A 323 4.80 3.64 21.74
CA VAL A 323 3.78 2.81 22.40
C VAL A 323 2.42 3.49 22.34
N PHE A 324 1.43 2.77 21.82
CA PHE A 324 0.03 3.18 21.88
C PHE A 324 -0.62 2.63 23.15
N HIS A 325 -1.39 3.48 23.84
CA HIS A 325 -2.18 3.16 25.01
C HIS A 325 -3.66 3.19 24.68
N LEU A 326 -4.32 2.07 24.90
CA LEU A 326 -5.75 1.87 24.62
C LEU A 326 -6.62 2.59 25.66
N THR A 327 -7.58 3.40 25.20
CA THR A 327 -8.58 4.08 26.06
C THR A 327 -10.01 3.61 25.81
N ALA A 328 -10.31 3.12 24.61
CA ALA A 328 -11.60 2.53 24.28
C ALA A 328 -11.49 1.51 23.15
N VAL A 329 -12.39 0.54 23.17
CA VAL A 329 -12.70 -0.32 22.03
C VAL A 329 -14.15 -0.07 21.64
N THR A 330 -14.39 0.31 20.39
CA THR A 330 -15.76 0.35 19.84
C THR A 330 -15.85 -0.64 18.68
N ARG A 331 -17.01 -1.25 18.49
CA ARG A 331 -17.16 -2.29 17.46
C ARG A 331 -18.61 -2.52 17.07
N ARG A 332 -18.81 -3.17 15.95
CA ARG A 332 -20.09 -3.78 15.60
C ARG A 332 -20.49 -4.84 16.62
N ALA A 333 -21.77 -5.11 16.78
CA ALA A 333 -22.27 -6.16 17.68
C ALA A 333 -21.69 -7.55 17.36
N ARG A 334 -21.50 -7.86 16.09
CA ARG A 334 -20.87 -9.10 15.59
C ARG A 334 -19.80 -8.75 14.56
N PRO A 335 -18.61 -8.32 14.99
CA PRO A 335 -17.57 -7.85 14.09
C PRO A 335 -16.90 -9.01 13.35
N ILE A 336 -16.38 -8.72 12.14
CA ILE A 336 -15.42 -9.54 11.41
C ILE A 336 -14.04 -8.95 11.67
N TYR A 337 -13.06 -9.75 12.03
CA TYR A 337 -11.68 -9.32 12.18
C TYR A 337 -10.93 -9.43 10.83
N PRO A 338 -10.68 -8.33 10.12
CA PRO A 338 -9.87 -8.36 8.93
C PRO A 338 -8.40 -8.32 9.28
N THR A 339 -7.62 -9.14 8.62
CA THR A 339 -6.17 -9.23 8.81
C THR A 339 -5.50 -9.62 7.50
N THR A 340 -4.21 -9.39 7.39
CA THR A 340 -3.38 -9.91 6.30
C THR A 340 -2.18 -10.64 6.87
N ILE A 341 -1.66 -11.58 6.11
CA ILE A 341 -0.33 -12.12 6.37
C ILE A 341 0.64 -11.48 5.38
N VAL A 342 1.86 -11.27 5.82
CA VAL A 342 2.99 -10.84 4.98
C VAL A 342 4.10 -11.88 5.11
N GLY A 343 4.97 -11.95 4.12
CA GLY A 343 6.03 -12.94 4.08
C GLY A 343 6.64 -13.00 2.69
N ARG A 344 7.27 -14.12 2.33
CA ARG A 344 7.81 -14.28 0.98
C ARG A 344 6.70 -14.12 -0.06
N PRO A 345 6.82 -13.18 -1.02
CA PRO A 345 5.79 -12.94 -2.03
C PRO A 345 5.52 -14.18 -2.95
N PRO A 346 4.36 -14.22 -3.61
CA PRO A 346 3.27 -13.24 -3.52
C PRO A 346 2.39 -13.45 -2.29
N GLN A 347 2.02 -12.36 -1.63
CA GLN A 347 0.99 -12.29 -0.60
C GLN A 347 -0.01 -11.16 -0.97
N GLU A 348 -0.92 -10.84 -0.08
CA GLU A 348 -1.96 -9.82 -0.31
C GLU A 348 -1.39 -8.42 -0.54
N ASP A 349 -0.31 -8.06 0.15
CA ASP A 349 0.42 -6.81 0.05
C ASP A 349 1.03 -6.56 -1.36
N TYR A 350 1.45 -7.62 -2.05
CA TYR A 350 1.87 -7.55 -3.45
C TYR A 350 0.77 -6.96 -4.35
N TRP A 351 -0.48 -7.32 -4.14
CA TRP A 351 -1.59 -6.82 -4.96
C TRP A 351 -1.99 -5.39 -4.61
N LEU A 352 -1.80 -4.96 -3.34
CA LEU A 352 -1.87 -3.55 -2.94
C LEU A 352 -0.77 -2.74 -3.64
N GLY A 353 0.45 -3.26 -3.68
CA GLY A 353 1.57 -2.69 -4.41
C GLY A 353 1.31 -2.60 -5.92
N LYS A 354 0.72 -3.64 -6.52
CA LYS A 354 0.37 -3.67 -7.95
C LYS A 354 -0.70 -2.63 -8.30
N ALA A 355 -1.72 -2.44 -7.46
CA ALA A 355 -2.69 -1.38 -7.64
C ALA A 355 -2.03 0.01 -7.59
N THR A 356 -1.09 0.20 -6.66
CA THR A 356 -0.29 1.43 -6.54
C THR A 356 0.56 1.67 -7.79
N GLU A 357 1.24 0.67 -8.30
CA GLU A 357 2.02 0.74 -9.54
C GLU A 357 1.16 1.24 -10.71
N ARG A 358 0.00 0.64 -10.92
CA ARG A 358 -0.91 1.05 -12.02
C ARG A 358 -1.48 2.45 -11.82
N LEU A 359 -1.82 2.82 -10.58
CA LEU A 359 -2.34 4.14 -10.23
C LEU A 359 -1.34 5.26 -10.49
N PHE A 360 -0.05 5.05 -10.15
CA PHE A 360 0.99 6.08 -10.24
C PHE A 360 1.70 6.13 -11.60
N LEU A 361 1.59 5.11 -12.44
CA LEU A 361 2.20 5.08 -13.76
C LEU A 361 1.89 6.33 -14.64
N PRO A 362 0.66 6.86 -14.69
CA PRO A 362 0.38 8.09 -15.44
C PRO A 362 1.11 9.33 -14.90
N ILE A 363 1.32 9.41 -13.58
CA ILE A 363 2.09 10.50 -12.96
C ILE A 363 3.57 10.38 -13.35
N ILE A 364 4.11 9.16 -13.35
CA ILE A 364 5.47 8.89 -13.83
C ILE A 364 5.60 9.29 -15.30
N ARG A 365 4.64 8.91 -16.15
CA ARG A 365 4.62 9.27 -17.57
C ARG A 365 4.48 10.78 -17.81
N LEU A 366 3.84 11.52 -16.92
CA LEU A 366 3.77 12.97 -17.00
C LEU A 366 5.15 13.62 -16.82
N LEU A 367 5.98 13.06 -15.94
CA LEU A 367 7.33 13.55 -15.64
C LEU A 367 8.40 12.92 -16.55
N LEU A 368 8.17 11.71 -17.00
CA LEU A 368 9.04 10.88 -17.84
C LEU A 368 8.25 10.36 -19.05
N PRO A 369 7.96 11.21 -20.06
CA PRO A 369 7.08 10.83 -21.18
C PRO A 369 7.63 9.72 -22.07
N GLU A 370 8.90 9.37 -21.93
CA GLU A 370 9.52 8.23 -22.57
C GLU A 370 9.11 6.87 -21.96
N VAL A 371 8.61 6.85 -20.73
CA VAL A 371 8.15 5.62 -20.06
C VAL A 371 6.89 5.10 -20.73
N VAL A 372 6.96 3.85 -21.22
CA VAL A 372 5.84 3.15 -21.86
C VAL A 372 5.08 2.32 -20.84
N ASP A 373 5.80 1.50 -20.05
CA ASP A 373 5.19 0.71 -18.99
C ASP A 373 6.19 0.43 -17.86
N MET A 374 5.68 -0.06 -16.74
CA MET A 374 6.44 -0.38 -15.54
C MET A 374 5.89 -1.65 -14.88
N ASN A 375 6.79 -2.41 -14.28
CA ASN A 375 6.43 -3.57 -13.46
C ASN A 375 7.29 -3.62 -12.21
N MET A 376 6.65 -3.75 -11.05
CA MET A 376 7.27 -4.07 -9.77
C MET A 376 6.86 -5.50 -9.39
N PRO A 377 7.64 -6.53 -9.82
CA PRO A 377 7.23 -7.92 -9.70
C PRO A 377 7.35 -8.46 -8.27
N ALA A 378 6.63 -9.55 -8.00
CA ALA A 378 6.67 -10.25 -6.72
C ALA A 378 8.09 -10.73 -6.36
N GLU A 379 8.85 -11.17 -7.34
CA GLU A 379 10.24 -11.63 -7.21
C GLU A 379 11.19 -10.54 -6.72
N GLY A 380 10.85 -9.29 -6.98
CA GLY A 380 11.54 -8.10 -6.47
C GLY A 380 10.86 -7.51 -5.24
N VAL A 381 10.03 -8.27 -4.54
CA VAL A 381 9.33 -7.79 -3.34
C VAL A 381 8.54 -6.50 -3.63
N PHE A 382 7.98 -6.39 -4.84
CA PHE A 382 7.18 -5.26 -5.36
C PHE A 382 7.72 -3.84 -5.06
N HIS A 383 8.99 -3.69 -4.69
CA HIS A 383 9.69 -2.40 -4.57
C HIS A 383 11.21 -2.50 -4.77
N ASN A 384 11.87 -3.64 -4.49
CA ASN A 384 13.31 -3.78 -4.67
C ASN A 384 13.74 -3.87 -6.14
N LEU A 385 12.87 -4.42 -7.00
CA LEU A 385 13.06 -4.49 -8.44
C LEU A 385 11.98 -3.70 -9.16
N VAL A 386 12.41 -2.74 -9.99
CA VAL A 386 11.56 -1.98 -10.90
C VAL A 386 12.00 -2.24 -12.32
N ILE A 387 11.12 -2.73 -13.16
CA ILE A 387 11.35 -2.95 -14.59
C ILE A 387 10.58 -1.89 -15.36
N VAL A 388 11.24 -1.20 -16.30
CA VAL A 388 10.62 -0.08 -17.04
C VAL A 388 10.94 -0.21 -18.51
N SER A 389 9.92 -0.14 -19.38
CA SER A 389 10.12 -0.01 -20.81
C SER A 389 10.08 1.46 -21.25
N ILE A 390 11.00 1.85 -22.13
CA ILE A 390 11.14 3.24 -22.57
C ILE A 390 11.28 3.38 -24.09
N LYS A 391 10.83 4.52 -24.62
CA LYS A 391 11.16 5.02 -25.96
C LYS A 391 12.52 5.73 -25.91
N LYS A 392 13.59 4.99 -26.12
CA LYS A 392 14.94 5.51 -26.13
C LYS A 392 15.16 6.45 -27.33
N ARG A 393 15.73 7.64 -27.14
CA ARG A 393 15.91 8.65 -28.18
C ARG A 393 17.34 9.21 -28.27
N TYR A 394 18.16 9.03 -27.24
CA TYR A 394 19.52 9.60 -27.17
C TYR A 394 20.40 8.76 -26.22
N PRO A 395 21.72 8.93 -26.30
CA PRO A 395 22.67 8.24 -25.43
C PRO A 395 22.41 8.58 -23.96
N GLY A 396 22.45 7.57 -23.08
CA GLY A 396 22.24 7.76 -21.65
C GLY A 396 20.77 7.99 -21.24
N HIS A 397 19.79 7.85 -22.15
CA HIS A 397 18.38 8.05 -21.83
C HIS A 397 17.89 7.07 -20.73
N ALA A 398 18.32 5.81 -20.75
CA ALA A 398 18.02 4.86 -19.68
C ALA A 398 18.59 5.31 -18.33
N ARG A 399 19.83 5.86 -18.30
CA ARG A 399 20.43 6.39 -17.06
C ARG A 399 19.63 7.57 -16.48
N LYS A 400 19.13 8.48 -17.36
CA LYS A 400 18.25 9.58 -16.96
C LYS A 400 16.98 9.04 -16.28
N VAL A 401 16.36 8.01 -16.85
CA VAL A 401 15.13 7.41 -16.28
C VAL A 401 15.44 6.75 -14.93
N MET A 402 16.51 5.98 -14.80
CA MET A 402 16.93 5.36 -13.52
C MET A 402 17.14 6.43 -12.43
N SER A 403 17.90 7.49 -12.75
CA SER A 403 18.19 8.58 -11.80
C SER A 403 16.91 9.32 -11.38
N ALA A 404 16.00 9.55 -12.32
CA ALA A 404 14.72 10.19 -12.04
C ALA A 404 13.82 9.32 -11.13
N LEU A 405 13.69 8.03 -11.39
CA LEU A 405 12.91 7.11 -10.58
C LEU A 405 13.47 7.02 -9.15
N TRP A 406 14.77 6.93 -8.97
CA TRP A 406 15.39 6.94 -7.64
C TRP A 406 15.24 8.28 -6.90
N GLY A 407 14.91 9.36 -7.60
CA GLY A 407 14.57 10.66 -7.00
C GLY A 407 13.08 10.85 -6.71
N MET A 408 12.20 9.89 -7.05
CA MET A 408 10.74 10.06 -6.95
C MET A 408 10.14 9.33 -5.75
N GLY A 409 9.71 10.05 -4.72
CA GLY A 409 8.90 9.52 -3.61
C GLY A 409 9.44 8.19 -3.08
N LEU A 410 8.57 7.18 -2.91
CA LEU A 410 8.97 5.85 -2.41
C LEU A 410 9.75 5.01 -3.44
N LEU A 411 9.79 5.38 -4.73
CA LEU A 411 10.68 4.73 -5.70
C LEU A 411 12.16 4.94 -5.36
N MET A 412 12.47 5.91 -4.49
CA MET A 412 13.82 6.06 -3.92
C MET A 412 14.30 4.81 -3.18
N LEU A 413 13.38 3.94 -2.75
CA LEU A 413 13.71 2.69 -2.05
C LEU A 413 14.04 1.54 -3.00
N ALA A 414 13.76 1.67 -4.31
CA ALA A 414 14.07 0.64 -5.29
C ALA A 414 15.57 0.35 -5.31
N LYS A 415 15.92 -0.93 -5.15
CA LYS A 415 17.30 -1.40 -5.13
C LYS A 415 17.87 -1.61 -6.53
N THR A 416 17.06 -2.23 -7.40
CA THR A 416 17.45 -2.55 -8.77
C THR A 416 16.43 -1.97 -9.74
N ILE A 417 16.91 -1.27 -10.78
CA ILE A 417 16.08 -0.79 -11.89
C ILE A 417 16.62 -1.40 -13.19
N VAL A 418 15.75 -2.11 -13.91
CA VAL A 418 16.04 -2.64 -15.24
C VAL A 418 15.25 -1.85 -16.27
N VAL A 419 15.94 -1.22 -17.21
CA VAL A 419 15.32 -0.47 -18.30
C VAL A 419 15.43 -1.26 -19.59
N VAL A 420 14.29 -1.50 -20.26
CA VAL A 420 14.21 -2.24 -21.53
C VAL A 420 13.61 -1.36 -22.63
N SER A 421 13.70 -1.80 -23.88
CA SER A 421 13.11 -1.11 -25.03
C SER A 421 11.60 -1.13 -25.01
N GLU A 422 10.97 -0.17 -25.68
CA GLU A 422 9.50 0.10 -25.64
C GLU A 422 8.60 -1.09 -26.01
N HIS A 423 9.06 -2.00 -26.84
CA HIS A 423 8.31 -3.16 -27.31
C HIS A 423 8.35 -4.38 -26.37
N VAL A 424 9.23 -4.34 -25.36
CA VAL A 424 9.41 -5.44 -24.40
C VAL A 424 8.25 -5.43 -23.39
N ASN A 425 7.62 -6.58 -23.21
CA ASN A 425 6.60 -6.75 -22.20
C ASN A 425 7.25 -6.85 -20.80
N VAL A 426 7.18 -5.78 -20.02
CA VAL A 426 7.76 -5.71 -18.67
C VAL A 426 7.14 -6.69 -17.66
N HIS A 427 5.97 -7.26 -17.99
CA HIS A 427 5.28 -8.26 -17.17
C HIS A 427 5.69 -9.71 -17.50
N ASP A 428 6.41 -9.94 -18.60
CA ASP A 428 7.04 -11.20 -18.90
C ASP A 428 8.48 -11.21 -18.37
N LEU A 429 8.65 -11.75 -17.17
CA LEU A 429 9.98 -11.80 -16.51
C LEU A 429 10.98 -12.65 -17.27
N SER A 430 10.54 -13.65 -18.02
CA SER A 430 11.42 -14.48 -18.85
C SER A 430 11.97 -13.68 -20.04
N GLU A 431 11.13 -12.90 -20.72
CA GLU A 431 11.56 -11.99 -21.76
C GLU A 431 12.52 -10.92 -21.20
N VAL A 432 12.16 -10.29 -20.06
CA VAL A 432 13.00 -9.28 -19.42
C VAL A 432 14.37 -9.86 -19.05
N ALA A 433 14.42 -11.07 -18.46
CA ALA A 433 15.66 -11.73 -18.11
C ALA A 433 16.52 -12.03 -19.34
N TRP A 434 15.90 -12.52 -20.42
CA TRP A 434 16.59 -12.76 -21.69
C TRP A 434 17.20 -11.46 -22.26
N ARG A 435 16.43 -10.35 -22.30
CA ARG A 435 16.94 -9.04 -22.74
C ARG A 435 18.03 -8.50 -21.80
N ALA A 436 17.84 -8.58 -20.49
CA ALA A 436 18.77 -8.07 -19.50
C ALA A 436 20.12 -8.83 -19.48
N THR A 437 20.15 -10.05 -19.98
CA THR A 437 21.39 -10.83 -20.09
C THR A 437 22.01 -10.79 -21.49
N GLY A 438 21.19 -10.68 -22.54
CA GLY A 438 21.63 -10.66 -23.93
C GLY A 438 22.04 -9.27 -24.44
N ASN A 439 21.42 -8.21 -23.96
CA ASN A 439 21.57 -6.86 -24.53
C ASN A 439 22.60 -5.98 -23.80
N ILE A 440 23.28 -6.49 -22.78
CA ILE A 440 24.18 -5.66 -21.97
C ILE A 440 25.65 -6.04 -22.15
N ASP A 441 26.51 -5.01 -22.12
CA ASP A 441 27.87 -5.12 -21.68
C ASP A 441 27.99 -4.54 -20.27
N PRO A 442 28.35 -5.36 -19.25
CA PRO A 442 28.36 -4.89 -17.86
C PRO A 442 29.25 -3.67 -17.59
N ARG A 443 30.26 -3.42 -18.40
CA ARG A 443 31.14 -2.24 -18.24
C ARG A 443 30.49 -0.97 -18.72
N ARG A 444 29.63 -1.03 -19.73
CA ARG A 444 28.92 0.10 -20.33
C ARG A 444 27.55 0.33 -19.71
N ASP A 445 26.79 -0.76 -19.48
CA ASP A 445 25.34 -0.72 -19.29
C ASP A 445 24.89 -0.81 -17.82
N LEU A 446 25.82 -1.02 -16.90
CA LEU A 446 25.53 -0.98 -15.47
C LEU A 446 25.76 0.41 -14.90
N MET A 447 24.90 0.78 -13.96
CA MET A 447 24.98 1.98 -13.15
C MET A 447 24.89 1.61 -11.67
N ILE A 448 25.96 1.81 -10.92
CA ILE A 448 26.01 1.56 -9.48
C ILE A 448 26.11 2.91 -8.78
N ILE A 449 25.15 3.17 -7.87
CA ILE A 449 25.13 4.38 -7.03
C ILE A 449 24.85 3.99 -5.59
N GLU A 450 24.98 4.92 -4.66
CA GLU A 450 24.56 4.78 -3.28
C GLU A 450 23.36 5.69 -2.98
N GLY A 451 22.48 5.26 -2.10
CA GLY A 451 21.32 6.06 -1.73
C GLY A 451 20.43 5.43 -0.66
N PRO A 452 19.26 6.04 -0.40
CA PRO A 452 18.29 5.52 0.56
C PRO A 452 17.84 4.11 0.21
N MET A 453 17.73 3.24 1.23
CA MET A 453 17.26 1.87 1.12
C MET A 453 16.09 1.65 2.07
N ASP A 454 15.30 0.62 1.80
CA ASP A 454 14.24 0.22 2.69
C ASP A 454 14.78 -0.18 4.07
N ASP A 455 14.02 0.11 5.13
CA ASP A 455 14.35 -0.22 6.51
C ASP A 455 14.53 -1.73 6.74
N LEU A 456 13.87 -2.54 5.92
CA LEU A 456 13.89 -3.99 5.96
C LEU A 456 14.92 -4.62 5.01
N ASP A 457 15.71 -3.83 4.30
CA ASP A 457 16.76 -4.35 3.46
C ASP A 457 17.94 -4.89 4.30
N HIS A 458 17.90 -6.20 4.56
CA HIS A 458 18.90 -6.90 5.35
C HIS A 458 20.30 -6.97 4.71
N ALA A 459 20.40 -6.71 3.39
CA ALA A 459 21.65 -6.72 2.64
C ALA A 459 22.24 -5.32 2.42
N ALA A 460 21.58 -4.28 2.92
CA ALA A 460 22.11 -2.92 2.81
C ALA A 460 23.42 -2.78 3.62
N LEU A 461 24.38 -2.01 3.08
CA LEU A 461 25.68 -1.76 3.71
C LEU A 461 25.54 -1.11 5.09
N ARG A 462 24.55 -0.21 5.24
CA ARG A 462 24.18 0.45 6.48
C ARG A 462 22.67 0.48 6.58
N HIS A 463 22.14 0.61 7.78
CA HIS A 463 20.72 0.78 7.97
C HIS A 463 20.18 1.97 7.16
N ARG A 464 19.22 1.72 6.29
CA ARG A 464 18.56 2.69 5.38
C ARG A 464 19.49 3.33 4.33
N PHE A 465 20.68 2.80 4.12
CA PHE A 465 21.61 3.33 3.11
C PHE A 465 22.44 2.21 2.50
N GLY A 466 22.52 2.17 1.17
CA GLY A 466 23.28 1.12 0.48
C GLY A 466 23.38 1.33 -1.02
N GLY A 467 23.93 0.33 -1.70
CA GLY A 467 24.15 0.33 -3.14
C GLY A 467 22.86 0.07 -3.92
N LYS A 468 22.73 0.74 -5.05
CA LYS A 468 21.67 0.58 -6.04
C LYS A 468 22.24 0.18 -7.38
N LEU A 469 21.53 -0.71 -8.08
CA LEU A 469 21.92 -1.23 -9.39
C LEU A 469 20.94 -0.79 -10.47
N GLY A 470 21.44 -0.08 -11.48
CA GLY A 470 20.71 0.19 -12.73
C GLY A 470 21.26 -0.67 -13.85
N VAL A 471 20.37 -1.24 -14.67
CA VAL A 471 20.71 -2.07 -15.83
C VAL A 471 20.04 -1.46 -17.07
N ASP A 472 20.85 -0.97 -18.01
CA ASP A 472 20.38 -0.53 -19.33
C ASP A 472 20.34 -1.73 -20.30
N ALA A 473 19.22 -2.44 -20.30
CA ALA A 473 18.96 -3.57 -21.19
C ALA A 473 18.20 -3.17 -22.48
N THR A 474 18.20 -1.87 -22.82
CA THR A 474 17.66 -1.41 -24.11
C THR A 474 18.51 -1.91 -25.26
N GLU A 475 17.93 -1.98 -26.45
CA GLU A 475 18.69 -2.19 -27.67
C GLU A 475 19.73 -1.09 -27.86
N LYS A 476 20.88 -1.45 -28.42
CA LYS A 476 21.98 -0.53 -28.67
C LYS A 476 22.05 -0.15 -30.14
N SER A 477 22.51 1.04 -30.39
CA SER A 477 22.67 1.59 -31.72
C SER A 477 23.96 2.38 -31.82
N ALA A 478 24.23 3.00 -32.94
CA ALA A 478 25.36 3.94 -33.09
C ALA A 478 25.30 5.10 -32.09
N LEU A 479 24.13 5.41 -31.50
CA LEU A 479 23.97 6.38 -30.42
C LEU A 479 24.66 5.95 -29.11
N ASP A 480 24.93 4.66 -28.95
CA ASP A 480 25.55 4.08 -27.74
C ASP A 480 27.02 3.70 -27.97
N ASP A 481 27.66 4.28 -28.98
CA ASP A 481 29.03 3.97 -29.42
C ASP A 481 29.21 2.49 -29.78
N VAL A 482 28.16 1.82 -30.21
CA VAL A 482 28.21 0.44 -30.68
C VAL A 482 28.55 0.43 -32.16
N VAL A 483 29.74 -0.10 -32.50
CA VAL A 483 30.26 -0.13 -33.86
C VAL A 483 29.59 -1.21 -34.71
N GLN A 484 29.15 -2.30 -34.11
CA GLN A 484 28.46 -3.39 -34.80
C GLN A 484 26.99 -3.09 -34.97
N PRO A 485 26.38 -3.43 -36.15
CA PRO A 485 24.93 -3.34 -36.29
C PRO A 485 24.25 -4.22 -35.25
N TRP A 486 23.16 -3.71 -34.66
CA TRP A 486 22.31 -4.50 -33.77
C TRP A 486 21.63 -5.58 -34.59
N PRO A 487 21.70 -6.86 -34.21
CA PRO A 487 21.13 -7.94 -35.00
C PRO A 487 19.59 -7.92 -34.92
N ASP A 488 18.95 -8.33 -36.02
CA ASP A 488 17.50 -8.54 -36.02
C ASP A 488 17.12 -9.74 -35.11
N GLU A 489 16.00 -9.64 -34.45
CA GLU A 489 15.44 -10.73 -33.69
C GLU A 489 14.86 -11.80 -34.62
N ILE A 490 15.11 -13.07 -34.31
CA ILE A 490 14.55 -14.18 -35.08
C ILE A 490 13.04 -14.24 -34.86
N ALA A 491 12.28 -13.99 -35.91
CA ALA A 491 10.83 -14.06 -35.90
C ALA A 491 10.32 -14.77 -37.16
N MET A 492 9.24 -15.55 -36.97
CA MET A 492 8.54 -16.15 -38.11
C MET A 492 7.73 -15.08 -38.86
N THR A 493 7.65 -15.20 -40.21
CA THR A 493 6.82 -14.29 -41.00
C THR A 493 5.33 -14.41 -40.62
N ASP A 494 4.58 -13.32 -40.76
CA ASP A 494 3.16 -13.31 -40.45
C ASP A 494 2.38 -14.32 -41.28
N GLU A 495 2.76 -14.49 -42.56
CA GLU A 495 2.15 -15.49 -43.46
C GLU A 495 2.26 -16.92 -42.90
N ILE A 496 3.43 -17.27 -42.37
CA ILE A 496 3.65 -18.60 -41.78
C ILE A 496 2.89 -18.74 -40.47
N ARG A 497 2.92 -17.69 -39.61
CA ARG A 497 2.17 -17.66 -38.35
C ARG A 497 0.67 -17.89 -38.60
N GLU A 498 0.07 -17.15 -39.52
CA GLU A 498 -1.34 -17.28 -39.87
C GLU A 498 -1.66 -18.66 -40.46
N ARG A 499 -0.79 -19.17 -41.33
CA ARG A 499 -0.96 -20.51 -41.93
C ARG A 499 -0.95 -21.59 -40.84
N VAL A 500 -0.01 -21.53 -39.90
CA VAL A 500 0.08 -22.48 -38.79
C VAL A 500 -1.12 -22.34 -37.85
N THR A 501 -1.54 -21.11 -37.53
CA THR A 501 -2.71 -20.85 -36.69
C THR A 501 -3.98 -21.44 -37.29
N ARG A 502 -4.22 -21.24 -38.60
CA ARG A 502 -5.39 -21.80 -39.29
C ARG A 502 -5.40 -23.34 -39.29
N ARG A 503 -4.21 -23.96 -39.31
CA ARG A 503 -4.06 -25.40 -39.37
C ARG A 503 -3.73 -26.05 -38.02
N TRP A 504 -3.80 -25.28 -36.90
CA TRP A 504 -3.34 -25.77 -35.59
C TRP A 504 -3.99 -27.11 -35.21
N LYS A 505 -5.29 -27.24 -35.44
CA LYS A 505 -6.04 -28.47 -35.17
C LYS A 505 -5.61 -29.65 -36.04
N ASP A 506 -5.10 -29.38 -37.26
CA ASP A 506 -4.66 -30.43 -38.20
C ASP A 506 -3.40 -31.12 -37.69
N TYR A 507 -2.61 -30.45 -36.79
CA TYR A 507 -1.40 -31.01 -36.24
C TYR A 507 -1.65 -31.92 -35.02
N GLY A 508 -2.89 -32.02 -34.55
CA GLY A 508 -3.24 -32.83 -33.36
C GLY A 508 -2.76 -32.25 -32.02
N LEU A 509 -2.50 -30.95 -31.98
CA LEU A 509 -2.02 -30.19 -30.83
C LEU A 509 -3.12 -29.38 -30.17
#